data_9cd06a71790b7a7ae9175605527455d0
#
_entry.id   9cd06a71790b7a7ae9175605527455d0
#
_cell.length_a   1.000
_cell.length_b   1.000
_cell.length_c   1.000
_cell.angle_alpha   90.00
_cell.angle_beta   90.00
_cell.angle_gamma   90.00
#
_symmetry.space_group_name_H-M   'P 1'
#
loop_
_entity.id
_entity.type
_entity.pdbx_description
1 polymer ?
#
loop_
_entity_poly.entity_id
_entity_poly.type
_entity_poly.pdbx_seq_one_letter_code
_entity_poly.pdbx_strand_id
1 'polypeptide(L)'
;MDEIAIENLKVHGMHLPSDDFQKIIQHYPLVIVHFLRHLNCMFCKHSVDELKKLVEKNPKFPPIIFVHTSTLEKGEEFFKKRFFPNTPHISDPDQVLYKRFKIHKMTPSKFFFPTFLKRVVELSLKGYKNEAYQDKEDPTVLSGTFVYYQGKLKWLHRAELPGDEPNWNKIISK
;
A
#
# COMPACT_ATOMS: atom_id res chain seq x y z
N MET A 1 -9.34 -8.10 17.60
CA MET A 1 -8.87 -7.52 16.34
C MET A 1 -9.58 -6.18 16.19
N ASP A 2 -8.87 -5.08 15.92
CA ASP A 2 -9.49 -3.75 15.80
C ASP A 2 -10.55 -3.78 14.69
N GLU A 3 -11.78 -3.50 15.05
CA GLU A 3 -12.86 -3.35 14.08
C GLU A 3 -12.66 -2.03 13.33
N ILE A 4 -12.47 -2.11 12.02
CA ILE A 4 -12.36 -0.93 11.16
C ILE A 4 -13.74 -0.73 10.53
N ALA A 5 -14.42 0.34 10.93
CA ALA A 5 -15.71 0.70 10.35
C ALA A 5 -15.54 1.11 8.88
N ILE A 6 -16.08 0.31 7.97
CA ILE A 6 -15.97 0.47 6.52
C ILE A 6 -17.31 0.67 5.82
N GLU A 7 -18.40 0.65 6.60
CA GLU A 7 -19.77 0.85 6.10
C GLU A 7 -19.90 2.25 5.48
N ASN A 8 -20.54 2.32 4.32
CA ASN A 8 -20.80 3.55 3.57
C ASN A 8 -19.55 4.40 3.29
N LEU A 9 -18.38 3.77 3.25
CA LEU A 9 -17.10 4.42 2.99
C LEU A 9 -16.91 4.57 1.48
N LYS A 10 -17.18 5.78 0.96
CA LYS A 10 -16.92 6.11 -0.44
C LYS A 10 -15.44 6.36 -0.68
N VAL A 11 -14.95 5.87 -1.81
CA VAL A 11 -13.56 6.00 -2.24
C VAL A 11 -13.48 6.53 -3.66
N HIS A 12 -12.36 7.19 -3.94
CA HIS A 12 -12.03 7.69 -5.27
C HIS A 12 -10.86 6.87 -5.85
N GLY A 13 -11.13 6.04 -6.85
CA GLY A 13 -10.14 5.10 -7.35
C GLY A 13 -10.31 4.73 -8.81
N MET A 14 -9.34 4.01 -9.36
CA MET A 14 -9.34 3.48 -10.73
C MET A 14 -9.23 1.96 -10.72
N HIS A 15 -9.79 1.33 -11.76
CA HIS A 15 -9.79 -0.12 -11.95
C HIS A 15 -10.44 -0.89 -10.79
N LEU A 16 -11.42 -0.27 -10.14
CA LEU A 16 -12.18 -0.82 -9.02
C LEU A 16 -13.57 -1.28 -9.47
N PRO A 17 -14.15 -2.32 -8.84
CA PRO A 17 -15.51 -2.79 -9.16
C PRO A 17 -16.60 -1.85 -8.64
N SER A 18 -16.30 -0.93 -7.75
CA SER A 18 -17.24 0.01 -7.11
C SER A 18 -16.53 1.25 -6.57
N ASP A 19 -17.28 2.31 -6.26
CA ASP A 19 -16.84 3.47 -5.47
C ASP A 19 -17.09 3.31 -3.95
N ASP A 20 -17.65 2.18 -3.53
CA ASP A 20 -17.95 1.84 -2.15
C ASP A 20 -16.95 0.81 -1.64
N PHE A 21 -16.18 1.17 -0.62
CA PHE A 21 -15.10 0.32 -0.11
C PHE A 21 -15.59 -1.05 0.37
N GLN A 22 -16.75 -1.11 1.04
CA GLN A 22 -17.32 -2.36 1.49
C GLN A 22 -17.67 -3.28 0.31
N LYS A 23 -18.28 -2.72 -0.74
CA LYS A 23 -18.59 -3.47 -1.96
C LYS A 23 -17.32 -3.95 -2.68
N ILE A 24 -16.27 -3.12 -2.69
CA ILE A 24 -14.97 -3.51 -3.27
C ILE A 24 -14.42 -4.76 -2.59
N ILE A 25 -14.31 -4.75 -1.25
CA ILE A 25 -13.75 -5.91 -0.53
C ILE A 25 -14.66 -7.15 -0.55
N GLN A 26 -15.97 -6.97 -0.69
CA GLN A 26 -16.92 -8.08 -0.84
C GLN A 26 -16.94 -8.69 -2.24
N HIS A 27 -16.49 -7.93 -3.25
CA HIS A 27 -16.40 -8.40 -4.64
C HIS A 27 -15.42 -9.57 -4.80
N TYR A 28 -14.39 -9.63 -3.99
CA TYR A 28 -13.33 -10.63 -4.05
C TYR A 28 -13.44 -11.64 -2.90
N PRO A 29 -13.29 -12.95 -3.16
CA PRO A 29 -13.21 -13.95 -2.08
C PRO A 29 -12.06 -13.68 -1.11
N LEU A 30 -10.93 -13.22 -1.64
CA LEU A 30 -9.73 -12.82 -0.90
C LEU A 30 -9.13 -11.60 -1.59
N VAL A 31 -8.82 -10.56 -0.84
CA VAL A 31 -8.23 -9.33 -1.38
C VAL A 31 -7.23 -8.71 -0.38
N ILE A 32 -6.16 -8.15 -0.92
CA ILE A 32 -5.16 -7.41 -0.15
C ILE A 32 -5.38 -5.91 -0.41
N VAL A 33 -5.52 -5.12 0.65
CA VAL A 33 -5.50 -3.66 0.59
C VAL A 33 -4.17 -3.19 1.15
N HIS A 34 -3.35 -2.57 0.31
CA HIS A 34 -2.00 -2.14 0.66
C HIS A 34 -1.85 -0.62 0.58
N PHE A 35 -1.63 0.00 1.73
CA PHE A 35 -1.40 1.43 1.87
C PHE A 35 0.06 1.75 1.59
N LEU A 36 0.32 2.55 0.58
CA LEU A 36 1.64 3.08 0.26
C LEU A 36 1.91 4.34 1.10
N ARG A 37 3.16 4.64 1.37
CA ARG A 37 3.55 5.89 2.04
C ARG A 37 3.27 7.10 1.13
N HIS A 38 4.03 7.18 0.04
CA HIS A 38 3.86 8.12 -1.07
C HIS A 38 4.56 7.56 -2.32
N LEU A 39 4.16 7.98 -3.49
CA LEU A 39 4.62 7.37 -4.76
C LEU A 39 6.10 7.62 -5.07
N ASN A 40 6.70 8.67 -4.48
CA ASN A 40 8.12 9.02 -4.66
C ASN A 40 9.07 8.22 -3.74
N CYS A 41 8.52 7.41 -2.82
CA CYS A 41 9.29 6.65 -1.84
C CYS A 41 9.95 5.41 -2.47
N MET A 42 11.26 5.24 -2.24
CA MET A 42 12.01 4.08 -2.69
C MET A 42 11.44 2.75 -2.13
N PHE A 43 10.95 2.75 -0.90
CA PHE A 43 10.33 1.58 -0.27
C PHE A 43 9.01 1.20 -0.95
N CYS A 44 8.18 2.19 -1.28
CA CYS A 44 6.92 1.96 -1.98
C CYS A 44 7.16 1.43 -3.39
N LYS A 45 8.14 1.98 -4.10
CA LYS A 45 8.54 1.50 -5.42
C LYS A 45 8.98 0.03 -5.35
N HIS A 46 9.81 -0.31 -4.38
CA HIS A 46 10.27 -1.68 -4.15
C HIS A 46 9.11 -2.62 -3.80
N SER A 47 8.24 -2.22 -2.86
CA SER A 47 7.07 -3.03 -2.44
C SER A 47 6.15 -3.34 -3.62
N VAL A 48 5.84 -2.36 -4.45
CA VAL A 48 5.01 -2.55 -5.65
C VAL A 48 5.67 -3.50 -6.64
N ASP A 49 6.98 -3.37 -6.88
CA ASP A 49 7.71 -4.27 -7.78
C ASP A 49 7.76 -5.72 -7.28
N GLU A 50 7.93 -5.91 -5.97
CA GLU A 50 7.90 -7.25 -5.38
C GLU A 50 6.51 -7.89 -5.46
N LEU A 51 5.46 -7.12 -5.16
CA LEU A 51 4.08 -7.58 -5.28
C LEU A 51 3.72 -7.91 -6.73
N LYS A 52 4.13 -7.07 -7.69
CA LYS A 52 3.96 -7.35 -9.12
C LYS A 52 4.59 -8.70 -9.50
N LYS A 53 5.85 -8.95 -9.08
CA LYS A 53 6.52 -10.24 -9.35
C LYS A 53 5.76 -11.44 -8.77
N LEU A 54 5.16 -11.27 -7.58
CA LEU A 54 4.36 -12.33 -6.97
C LEU A 54 3.07 -12.61 -7.76
N VAL A 55 2.38 -11.56 -8.21
CA VAL A 55 1.19 -11.67 -9.07
C VAL A 55 1.54 -12.36 -10.39
N GLU A 56 2.66 -11.97 -11.03
CA GLU A 56 3.11 -12.55 -12.30
C GLU A 56 3.51 -14.03 -12.16
N LYS A 57 4.11 -14.41 -11.03
CA LYS A 57 4.53 -15.80 -10.76
C LYS A 57 3.40 -16.72 -10.33
N ASN A 58 2.36 -16.18 -9.74
CA ASN A 58 1.25 -16.94 -9.20
C ASN A 58 -0.10 -16.38 -9.68
N PRO A 59 -0.70 -16.95 -10.73
CA PRO A 59 -2.02 -16.52 -11.22
C PRO A 59 -3.16 -16.60 -10.17
N LYS A 60 -2.94 -17.34 -9.08
CA LYS A 60 -3.89 -17.43 -7.96
C LYS A 60 -3.57 -16.43 -6.84
N PHE A 61 -2.60 -15.53 -7.04
CA PHE A 61 -2.32 -14.49 -6.06
C PHE A 61 -3.54 -13.61 -5.87
N PRO A 62 -3.91 -13.26 -4.62
CA PRO A 62 -5.05 -12.41 -4.36
C PRO A 62 -4.93 -11.06 -5.07
N PRO A 63 -6.03 -10.49 -5.58
CA PRO A 63 -6.03 -9.12 -6.07
C PRO A 63 -5.50 -8.15 -5.02
N ILE A 64 -4.76 -7.16 -5.47
CA ILE A 64 -4.20 -6.11 -4.62
C ILE A 64 -4.84 -4.78 -4.98
N ILE A 65 -5.33 -4.07 -3.98
CA ILE A 65 -5.80 -2.70 -4.10
C ILE A 65 -4.81 -1.80 -3.38
N PHE A 66 -4.15 -0.92 -4.11
CA PHE A 66 -3.23 0.03 -3.51
C PHE A 66 -3.97 1.29 -3.08
N VAL A 67 -3.59 1.85 -1.92
CA VAL A 67 -4.07 3.16 -1.46
C VAL A 67 -2.87 4.09 -1.38
N HIS A 68 -2.99 5.31 -1.92
CA HIS A 68 -1.92 6.29 -1.94
C HIS A 68 -2.45 7.72 -1.69
N THR A 69 -1.56 8.62 -1.29
CA THR A 69 -1.88 10.01 -0.95
C THR A 69 -1.80 10.99 -2.13
N SER A 70 -1.45 10.51 -3.31
CA SER A 70 -1.35 11.31 -4.54
C SER A 70 -2.68 11.33 -5.31
N THR A 71 -2.78 12.16 -6.37
CA THR A 71 -3.96 12.17 -7.26
C THR A 71 -4.09 10.87 -8.05
N LEU A 72 -5.27 10.62 -8.62
CA LEU A 72 -5.52 9.43 -9.45
C LEU A 72 -4.60 9.37 -10.65
N GLU A 73 -4.39 10.49 -11.34
CA GLU A 73 -3.55 10.57 -12.54
C GLU A 73 -2.10 10.21 -12.22
N LYS A 74 -1.57 10.71 -11.09
CA LYS A 74 -0.22 10.37 -10.62
C LYS A 74 -0.11 8.89 -10.23
N GLY A 75 -1.14 8.34 -9.60
CA GLY A 75 -1.23 6.91 -9.29
C GLY A 75 -1.18 6.06 -10.55
N GLU A 76 -2.02 6.37 -11.54
CA GLU A 76 -2.07 5.66 -12.81
C GLU A 76 -0.73 5.73 -13.56
N GLU A 77 -0.11 6.91 -13.60
CA GLU A 77 1.22 7.10 -14.20
C GLU A 77 2.29 6.29 -13.48
N PHE A 78 2.27 6.28 -12.14
CA PHE A 78 3.19 5.51 -11.32
C PHE A 78 3.14 4.02 -11.62
N PHE A 79 1.95 3.41 -11.66
CA PHE A 79 1.79 1.99 -11.95
C PHE A 79 2.16 1.66 -13.40
N LYS A 80 1.82 2.51 -14.38
CA LYS A 80 2.25 2.36 -15.78
C LYS A 80 3.77 2.39 -15.92
N LYS A 81 4.46 3.33 -15.28
CA LYS A 81 5.94 3.42 -15.29
C LYS A 81 6.60 2.19 -14.68
N ARG A 82 5.91 1.47 -13.81
CA ARG A 82 6.38 0.22 -13.19
C ARG A 82 5.94 -1.03 -13.95
N PHE A 83 5.44 -0.86 -15.16
CA PHE A 83 4.93 -1.99 -15.98
C PHE A 83 3.85 -2.80 -15.26
N PHE A 84 3.00 -2.13 -14.50
CA PHE A 84 1.88 -2.74 -13.78
C PHE A 84 0.58 -1.97 -14.10
N PRO A 85 0.19 -1.91 -15.40
CA PRO A 85 -0.99 -1.18 -15.85
C PRO A 85 -2.28 -1.83 -15.33
N ASN A 86 -3.36 -1.04 -15.31
CA ASN A 86 -4.68 -1.47 -14.84
C ASN A 86 -4.69 -1.96 -13.38
N THR A 87 -3.72 -1.53 -12.58
CA THR A 87 -3.65 -1.85 -11.16
C THR A 87 -4.78 -1.16 -10.41
N PRO A 88 -5.62 -1.89 -9.64
CA PRO A 88 -6.63 -1.28 -8.79
C PRO A 88 -6.00 -0.37 -7.76
N HIS A 89 -6.39 0.91 -7.72
CA HIS A 89 -5.86 1.84 -6.73
C HIS A 89 -6.85 2.91 -6.31
N ILE A 90 -6.65 3.43 -5.10
CA ILE A 90 -7.46 4.47 -4.44
C ILE A 90 -6.56 5.67 -4.14
N SER A 91 -7.03 6.85 -4.53
CA SER A 91 -6.44 8.15 -4.19
C SER A 91 -7.07 8.64 -2.88
N ASP A 92 -6.23 8.92 -1.88
CA ASP A 92 -6.64 9.43 -0.57
C ASP A 92 -5.74 10.60 -0.11
N PRO A 93 -5.71 11.72 -0.86
CA PRO A 93 -4.83 12.86 -0.57
C PRO A 93 -5.11 13.50 0.78
N ASP A 94 -6.34 13.44 1.26
CA ASP A 94 -6.76 13.99 2.56
C ASP A 94 -6.53 13.00 3.73
N GLN A 95 -6.00 11.82 3.43
CA GLN A 95 -5.68 10.76 4.40
C GLN A 95 -6.89 10.32 5.26
N VAL A 96 -8.08 10.32 4.68
CA VAL A 96 -9.31 9.87 5.35
C VAL A 96 -9.24 8.37 5.65
N LEU A 97 -8.83 7.57 4.66
CA LEU A 97 -8.62 6.13 4.81
C LEU A 97 -7.44 5.85 5.74
N TYR A 98 -6.30 6.56 5.57
CA TYR A 98 -5.13 6.39 6.44
C TYR A 98 -5.48 6.56 7.91
N LYS A 99 -6.25 7.60 8.25
CA LYS A 99 -6.73 7.84 9.62
C LYS A 99 -7.68 6.74 10.09
N ARG A 100 -8.64 6.34 9.25
CA ARG A 100 -9.62 5.30 9.58
C ARG A 100 -8.97 3.93 9.81
N PHE A 101 -7.97 3.59 9.00
CA PHE A 101 -7.20 2.36 9.13
C PHE A 101 -6.09 2.44 10.17
N LYS A 102 -5.98 3.58 10.88
CA LYS A 102 -4.98 3.84 11.92
C LYS A 102 -3.55 3.58 11.42
N ILE A 103 -3.26 4.02 10.19
CA ILE A 103 -1.91 3.95 9.63
C ILE A 103 -0.99 4.84 10.47
N HIS A 104 0.15 4.30 10.89
CA HIS A 104 1.09 5.01 11.73
C HIS A 104 1.80 6.13 10.98
N LYS A 105 2.25 7.13 11.73
CA LYS A 105 3.19 8.15 11.27
C LYS A 105 4.55 7.93 11.91
N MET A 106 5.58 8.17 11.13
CA MET A 106 6.95 8.04 11.59
C MET A 106 7.34 9.23 12.47
N THR A 107 7.98 8.94 13.60
CA THR A 107 8.62 9.96 14.42
C THR A 107 10.06 10.20 13.94
N PRO A 108 10.59 11.44 14.03
CA PRO A 108 11.94 11.75 13.55
C PRO A 108 13.05 10.88 14.16
N SER A 109 12.91 10.44 15.42
CA SER A 109 13.85 9.55 16.08
C SER A 109 14.03 8.20 15.38
N LYS A 110 13.02 7.71 14.67
CA LYS A 110 13.06 6.42 13.96
C LYS A 110 13.98 6.42 12.73
N PHE A 111 14.37 7.58 12.20
CA PHE A 111 15.34 7.67 11.08
C PHE A 111 16.74 7.18 11.46
N PHE A 112 17.09 7.17 12.75
CA PHE A 112 18.40 6.75 13.23
C PHE A 112 18.48 5.26 13.59
N PHE A 113 17.40 4.49 13.37
CA PHE A 113 17.44 3.05 13.62
C PHE A 113 18.38 2.33 12.62
N PRO A 114 19.32 1.50 13.10
CA PRO A 114 20.25 0.77 12.24
C PRO A 114 19.56 -0.09 11.17
N THR A 115 18.41 -0.68 11.51
CA THR A 115 17.60 -1.48 10.58
C THR A 115 17.07 -0.65 9.41
N PHE A 116 16.64 0.58 9.68
CA PHE A 116 16.21 1.51 8.64
C PHE A 116 17.36 1.90 7.71
N LEU A 117 18.50 2.31 8.29
CA LEU A 117 19.70 2.70 7.51
C LEU A 117 20.20 1.54 6.63
N LYS A 118 20.27 0.33 7.18
CA LYS A 118 20.62 -0.88 6.43
C LYS A 118 19.69 -1.06 5.23
N ARG A 119 18.39 -0.92 5.43
CA ARG A 119 17.39 -1.10 4.37
C ARG A 119 17.50 -0.03 3.28
N VAL A 120 17.79 1.22 3.65
CA VAL A 120 18.06 2.30 2.69
C VAL A 120 19.25 1.94 1.81
N VAL A 121 20.36 1.48 2.39
CA VAL A 121 21.55 1.07 1.63
C VAL A 121 21.23 -0.11 0.69
N GLU A 122 20.56 -1.15 1.19
CA GLU A 122 20.17 -2.31 0.38
C GLU A 122 19.35 -1.92 -0.85
N LEU A 123 18.36 -1.04 -0.68
CA LEU A 123 17.51 -0.60 -1.79
C LEU A 123 18.24 0.34 -2.74
N SER A 124 19.12 1.21 -2.22
CA SER A 124 19.95 2.08 -3.04
C SER A 124 20.88 1.27 -3.95
N LEU A 125 21.48 0.20 -3.44
CA LEU A 125 22.31 -0.72 -4.22
C LEU A 125 21.50 -1.47 -5.31
N LYS A 126 20.20 -1.67 -5.08
CA LYS A 126 19.28 -2.23 -6.09
C LYS A 126 18.78 -1.17 -7.10
N GLY A 127 19.24 0.06 -7.01
CA GLY A 127 18.87 1.15 -7.92
C GLY A 127 17.61 1.93 -7.52
N TYR A 128 16.97 1.63 -6.40
CA TYR A 128 15.84 2.41 -5.91
C TYR A 128 16.30 3.74 -5.32
N LYS A 129 15.57 4.81 -5.67
CA LYS A 129 15.87 6.18 -5.18
C LYS A 129 14.58 6.86 -4.73
N ASN A 130 14.70 7.68 -3.68
CA ASN A 130 13.67 8.65 -3.36
C ASN A 130 13.69 9.77 -4.41
N GLU A 131 12.52 10.20 -4.81
CA GLU A 131 12.33 11.42 -5.61
C GLU A 131 11.85 12.55 -4.69
N ALA A 132 11.96 13.79 -5.17
CA ALA A 132 11.49 14.95 -4.42
C ALA A 132 9.99 14.83 -4.10
N TYR A 133 9.61 15.22 -2.89
CA TYR A 133 8.21 15.30 -2.52
C TYR A 133 7.50 16.30 -3.43
N GLN A 134 6.31 15.90 -3.88
CA GLN A 134 5.44 16.83 -4.58
C GLN A 134 4.43 17.42 -3.57
N ASP A 135 3.91 18.60 -3.88
CA ASP A 135 3.04 19.37 -2.99
C ASP A 135 1.97 18.52 -2.29
N LYS A 136 1.86 18.70 -0.97
CA LYS A 136 0.90 18.06 -0.05
C LYS A 136 1.15 16.59 0.33
N GLU A 137 2.21 15.94 -0.14
CA GLU A 137 2.56 14.60 0.36
C GLU A 137 3.13 14.69 1.79
N ASP A 138 2.58 13.92 2.72
CA ASP A 138 3.09 13.80 4.08
C ASP A 138 4.19 12.73 4.13
N PRO A 139 5.47 13.11 4.27
CA PRO A 139 6.58 12.15 4.28
C PRO A 139 6.61 11.27 5.53
N THR A 140 5.83 11.59 6.54
CA THR A 140 5.81 10.85 7.81
C THR A 140 4.87 9.64 7.78
N VAL A 141 3.91 9.60 6.85
CA VAL A 141 2.97 8.48 6.71
C VAL A 141 3.73 7.18 6.43
N LEU A 142 3.34 6.12 7.12
CA LEU A 142 3.88 4.79 6.93
C LEU A 142 2.98 3.91 6.05
N SER A 143 3.42 2.69 5.75
CA SER A 143 2.64 1.71 5.01
C SER A 143 1.74 0.87 5.93
N GLY A 144 0.80 0.16 5.32
CA GLY A 144 -0.03 -0.81 6.02
C GLY A 144 -0.65 -1.80 5.05
N THR A 145 -0.89 -3.02 5.51
CA THR A 145 -1.46 -4.10 4.71
C THR A 145 -2.61 -4.74 5.45
N PHE A 146 -3.72 -4.89 4.78
CA PHE A 146 -4.96 -5.45 5.32
C PHE A 146 -5.46 -6.55 4.38
N VAL A 147 -5.72 -7.72 4.91
CA VAL A 147 -6.19 -8.87 4.14
C VAL A 147 -7.63 -9.17 4.52
N TYR A 148 -8.51 -9.12 3.54
CA TYR A 148 -9.91 -9.44 3.69
C TYR A 148 -10.23 -10.77 3.02
N TYR A 149 -10.97 -11.61 3.74
CA TYR A 149 -11.53 -12.86 3.23
C TYR A 149 -13.04 -12.83 3.38
N GLN A 150 -13.77 -12.98 2.28
CA GLN A 150 -15.23 -12.89 2.24
C GLN A 150 -15.76 -11.61 2.92
N GLY A 151 -15.14 -10.48 2.60
CA GLY A 151 -15.50 -9.16 3.14
C GLY A 151 -15.12 -8.92 4.61
N LYS A 152 -14.49 -9.89 5.30
CA LYS A 152 -14.08 -9.76 6.70
C LYS A 152 -12.56 -9.61 6.83
N LEU A 153 -12.13 -8.67 7.66
CA LEU A 153 -10.71 -8.48 7.97
C LEU A 153 -10.17 -9.73 8.69
N LYS A 154 -9.16 -10.36 8.11
CA LYS A 154 -8.53 -11.58 8.64
C LYS A 154 -7.13 -11.35 9.19
N TRP A 155 -6.42 -10.44 8.59
CA TRP A 155 -5.05 -10.14 8.98
C TRP A 155 -4.72 -8.68 8.66
N LEU A 156 -3.83 -8.09 9.44
CA LEU A 156 -3.32 -6.75 9.20
C LEU A 156 -1.86 -6.62 9.67
N HIS A 157 -1.16 -5.71 9.01
CA HIS A 157 0.15 -5.23 9.40
C HIS A 157 0.19 -3.71 9.23
N ARG A 158 0.60 -2.98 10.25
CA ARG A 158 0.87 -1.55 10.19
C ARG A 158 2.36 -1.36 10.39
N ALA A 159 3.03 -0.80 9.41
CA ALA A 159 4.47 -0.59 9.47
C ALA A 159 4.86 0.33 10.64
N GLU A 160 5.94 -0.01 11.31
CA GLU A 160 6.57 0.80 12.37
C GLU A 160 7.70 1.68 11.84
N LEU A 161 8.26 1.30 10.67
CA LEU A 161 9.35 1.98 9.98
C LEU A 161 9.11 1.93 8.46
N PRO A 162 9.70 2.84 7.67
CA PRO A 162 9.72 2.69 6.23
C PRO A 162 10.45 1.40 5.84
N GLY A 163 9.84 0.62 4.94
CA GLY A 163 10.37 -0.68 4.52
C GLY A 163 10.10 -1.83 5.49
N ASP A 164 9.30 -1.60 6.53
CA ASP A 164 8.71 -2.64 7.37
C ASP A 164 7.53 -3.26 6.60
N GLU A 165 7.87 -4.16 5.69
CA GLU A 165 6.90 -4.85 4.85
C GLU A 165 6.63 -6.25 5.39
N PRO A 166 5.39 -6.75 5.24
CA PRO A 166 5.07 -8.09 5.67
C PRO A 166 5.77 -9.15 4.81
N ASN A 167 5.92 -10.34 5.34
CA ASN A 167 6.36 -11.48 4.54
C ASN A 167 5.18 -11.96 3.66
N TRP A 168 5.16 -11.52 2.41
CA TRP A 168 4.10 -11.78 1.45
C TRP A 168 3.79 -13.27 1.26
N ASN A 169 4.83 -14.12 1.24
CA ASN A 169 4.67 -15.57 1.09
C ASN A 169 3.89 -16.20 2.26
N LYS A 170 4.04 -15.65 3.47
CA LYS A 170 3.31 -16.15 4.65
C LYS A 170 1.85 -15.71 4.68
N ILE A 171 1.50 -14.61 3.99
CA ILE A 171 0.11 -14.12 3.94
C ILE A 171 -0.76 -15.02 3.06
N ILE A 172 -0.17 -15.59 2.02
CA ILE A 172 -0.89 -16.36 0.99
C ILE A 172 -0.98 -17.84 1.34
N SER A 173 -0.09 -18.33 2.21
CA SER A 173 -0.04 -19.75 2.61
C SER A 173 -1.02 -20.12 3.76
N LYS A 174 -1.83 -19.17 4.20
CA LYS A 174 -2.89 -19.38 5.23
C LYS A 174 -4.28 -19.24 4.61
#